data_0c658be885aef478f6a5ca939969e0b7
#
_entry.id   0c658be885aef478f6a5ca939969e0b7
#
_cell.length_a   1.000
_cell.length_b   1.000
_cell.length_c   1.000
_cell.angle_alpha   90.00
_cell.angle_beta   90.00
_cell.angle_gamma   90.00
#
_symmetry.space_group_name_H-M   'P 1'
#
loop_
_entity.id
_entity.type
_entity.pdbx_description
1 polymer ?
#
loop_
_entity_poly.entity_id
_entity_poly.type
_entity_poly.pdbx_seq_one_letter_code
_entity_poly.pdbx_strand_id
1 'polypeptide(L)'
;ASTDLSLTGVDLPDPGETGCEAMAGALAKVISRSGHAPVALDDRIAAICGKLRAELPERLELNSLAQSVGLSSSRLTHLFRQETGVPLRRFLLHLKINRALAFWKPGISVSRLATEAGFYDQPHLVRTARDMFDALPSAYVAAGWFNVCRCGLDDQALSDFSR
;
A
#
# COMPACT_ATOMS: atom_id res chain seq x y z
N ALA A 1 14.98 17.42 -15.14
CA ALA A 1 16.02 17.45 -14.11
C ALA A 1 15.83 16.20 -13.27
N SER A 2 16.70 15.19 -13.44
CA SER A 2 16.78 14.02 -12.56
C SER A 2 17.33 14.49 -11.22
N THR A 3 16.52 14.43 -10.19
CA THR A 3 16.98 14.62 -8.82
C THR A 3 17.60 13.29 -8.39
N ASP A 4 18.91 13.23 -8.39
CA ASP A 4 19.70 12.11 -7.89
C ASP A 4 19.53 12.07 -6.36
N LEU A 5 18.65 11.20 -5.87
CA LEU A 5 18.48 10.91 -4.45
C LEU A 5 19.61 9.95 -4.04
N SER A 6 20.82 10.51 -3.89
CA SER A 6 21.93 9.79 -3.29
C SER A 6 21.65 9.54 -1.81
N LEU A 7 21.32 8.32 -1.45
CA LEU A 7 21.18 7.83 -0.06
C LEU A 7 22.53 7.55 0.61
N THR A 8 23.62 8.08 0.06
CA THR A 8 24.97 7.93 0.63
C THR A 8 25.05 8.68 1.98
N GLY A 9 25.22 7.94 3.05
CA GLY A 9 25.37 8.46 4.40
C GLY A 9 24.16 8.34 5.33
N VAL A 10 23.16 7.55 4.94
CA VAL A 10 22.08 7.15 5.85
C VAL A 10 22.40 5.77 6.41
N ASP A 11 22.79 5.72 7.69
CA ASP A 11 22.92 4.48 8.45
C ASP A 11 21.49 3.93 8.65
N LEU A 12 21.11 2.95 7.84
CA LEU A 12 19.84 2.25 8.01
C LEU A 12 20.03 1.19 9.08
N PRO A 13 19.22 1.18 10.15
CA PRO A 13 19.31 0.15 11.17
C PRO A 13 18.99 -1.23 10.58
N ASP A 14 19.67 -2.26 11.10
CA ASP A 14 19.44 -3.65 10.74
C ASP A 14 17.94 -3.98 10.93
N PRO A 15 17.26 -4.64 9.96
CA PRO A 15 15.84 -4.96 10.02
C PRO A 15 15.51 -6.09 11.01
N GLY A 16 15.84 -5.92 12.29
CA GLY A 16 15.33 -6.72 13.40
C GLY A 16 13.86 -6.35 13.72
N GLU A 17 13.25 -7.03 14.71
CA GLU A 17 11.83 -6.82 15.07
C GLU A 17 11.46 -5.36 15.41
N THR A 18 12.42 -4.54 15.82
CA THR A 18 12.28 -3.09 16.05
C THR A 18 12.66 -2.23 14.83
N GLY A 19 13.15 -2.84 13.75
CA GLY A 19 13.77 -2.16 12.62
C GLY A 19 12.81 -1.32 11.79
N CYS A 20 11.53 -1.68 11.74
CA CYS A 20 10.57 -0.98 10.90
C CYS A 20 10.25 0.43 11.40
N GLU A 21 10.06 0.62 12.70
CA GLU A 21 9.83 1.94 13.27
C GLU A 21 11.09 2.80 13.16
N ALA A 22 12.26 2.21 13.42
CA ALA A 22 13.54 2.88 13.27
C ALA A 22 13.80 3.27 11.81
N MET A 23 13.49 2.39 10.84
CA MET A 23 13.61 2.67 9.41
C MET A 23 12.61 3.74 8.96
N ALA A 24 11.34 3.66 9.38
CA ALA A 24 10.34 4.69 9.10
C ALA A 24 10.76 6.04 9.67
N GLY A 25 11.30 6.07 10.90
CA GLY A 25 11.85 7.27 11.51
C GLY A 25 13.08 7.84 10.79
N ALA A 26 13.98 6.98 10.30
CA ALA A 26 15.13 7.39 9.50
C ALA A 26 14.69 7.98 8.15
N LEU A 27 13.77 7.32 7.45
CA LEU A 27 13.20 7.82 6.19
C LEU A 27 12.45 9.14 6.39
N ALA A 28 11.65 9.26 7.45
CA ALA A 28 10.95 10.50 7.78
C ALA A 28 11.94 11.65 8.01
N LYS A 29 13.08 11.40 8.68
CA LYS A 29 14.15 12.39 8.88
C LYS A 29 14.80 12.81 7.56
N VAL A 30 15.04 11.86 6.65
CA VAL A 30 15.61 12.14 5.32
C VAL A 30 14.65 13.00 4.50
N ILE A 31 13.37 12.63 4.46
CA ILE A 31 12.33 13.38 3.75
C ILE A 31 12.19 14.80 4.35
N SER A 32 12.19 14.93 5.67
CA SER A 32 12.13 16.24 6.32
C SER A 32 13.36 17.12 6.05
N ARG A 33 14.54 16.51 5.91
CA ARG A 33 15.78 17.22 5.56
C ARG A 33 15.80 17.69 4.10
N SER A 34 15.06 17.03 3.21
CA SER A 34 14.95 17.44 1.80
C SER A 34 14.07 18.70 1.59
N GLY A 35 13.58 19.32 2.66
CA GLY A 35 12.78 20.54 2.61
C GLY A 35 11.36 20.34 2.08
N HIS A 36 10.94 19.10 1.88
CA HIS A 36 9.56 18.79 1.53
C HIS A 36 8.75 18.68 2.82
N ALA A 37 8.11 19.79 3.23
CA ALA A 37 7.08 19.73 4.26
C ALA A 37 5.98 18.76 3.78
N PRO A 38 5.43 17.91 4.68
CA PRO A 38 4.28 17.10 4.32
C PRO A 38 3.16 18.02 3.85
N VAL A 39 2.80 17.93 2.58
CA VAL A 39 1.66 18.67 2.02
C VAL A 39 0.42 18.07 2.66
N ALA A 40 -0.33 18.88 3.41
CA ALA A 40 -1.61 18.46 3.95
C ALA A 40 -2.55 18.17 2.78
N LEU A 41 -3.05 16.93 2.70
CA LEU A 41 -4.07 16.55 1.73
C LEU A 41 -5.37 17.30 2.02
N ASP A 42 -6.14 17.57 0.98
CA ASP A 42 -7.55 17.98 1.14
C ASP A 42 -8.27 16.99 2.08
N ASP A 43 -8.97 17.48 3.09
CA ASP A 43 -9.62 16.67 4.14
C ASP A 43 -10.54 15.59 3.57
N ARG A 44 -11.22 15.89 2.46
CA ARG A 44 -12.08 14.94 1.75
C ARG A 44 -11.27 13.78 1.16
N ILE A 45 -10.08 14.09 0.62
CA ILE A 45 -9.19 13.06 0.07
C ILE A 45 -8.55 12.25 1.19
N ALA A 46 -8.17 12.89 2.29
CA ALA A 46 -7.69 12.18 3.49
C ALA A 46 -8.76 11.22 4.02
N ALA A 47 -10.02 11.65 4.12
CA ALA A 47 -11.14 10.80 4.52
C ALA A 47 -11.35 9.61 3.57
N ILE A 48 -11.28 9.82 2.25
CA ILE A 48 -11.35 8.75 1.24
C ILE A 48 -10.20 7.74 1.42
N CYS A 49 -8.98 8.22 1.61
CA CYS A 49 -7.82 7.36 1.86
C CYS A 49 -8.01 6.52 3.13
N GLY A 50 -8.49 7.12 4.22
CA GLY A 50 -8.79 6.43 5.46
C GLY A 50 -9.87 5.36 5.29
N LYS A 51 -10.98 5.71 4.64
CA LYS A 51 -12.07 4.77 4.35
C LYS A 51 -11.61 3.57 3.53
N LEU A 52 -10.87 3.81 2.44
CA LEU A 52 -10.36 2.73 1.58
C LEU A 52 -9.36 1.82 2.30
N ARG A 53 -8.56 2.34 3.23
CA ARG A 53 -7.67 1.53 4.06
C ARG A 53 -8.42 0.65 5.05
N ALA A 54 -9.46 1.20 5.67
CA ALA A 54 -10.26 0.48 6.68
C ALA A 54 -11.14 -0.62 6.05
N GLU A 55 -11.83 -0.30 4.96
CA GLU A 55 -12.84 -1.18 4.38
C GLU A 55 -12.33 -2.05 3.21
N LEU A 56 -11.28 -1.62 2.52
CA LEU A 56 -10.65 -2.24 1.35
C LEU A 56 -11.63 -3.00 0.44
N PRO A 57 -12.51 -2.32 -0.30
CA PRO A 57 -13.60 -2.94 -1.02
C PRO A 57 -13.09 -3.83 -2.17
N GLU A 58 -13.78 -4.93 -2.43
CA GLU A 58 -13.50 -5.79 -3.58
C GLU A 58 -13.69 -5.01 -4.89
N ARG A 59 -14.77 -4.25 -4.98
CA ARG A 59 -15.08 -3.35 -6.10
C ARG A 59 -15.23 -1.91 -5.63
N LEU A 60 -14.70 -1.01 -6.43
CA LEU A 60 -14.79 0.43 -6.16
C LEU A 60 -16.13 0.98 -6.63
N GLU A 61 -17.02 1.26 -5.70
CA GLU A 61 -18.29 1.96 -5.95
C GLU A 61 -18.05 3.48 -5.95
N LEU A 62 -17.57 3.97 -7.10
CA LEU A 62 -17.08 5.34 -7.24
C LEU A 62 -18.15 6.41 -6.89
N ASN A 63 -19.43 6.16 -7.26
CA ASN A 63 -20.49 7.11 -6.98
C ASN A 63 -20.77 7.23 -5.49
N SER A 64 -20.88 6.10 -4.78
CA SER A 64 -21.09 6.04 -3.33
C SER A 64 -19.91 6.69 -2.59
N LEU A 65 -18.69 6.40 -3.02
CA LEU A 65 -17.49 6.97 -2.44
C LEU A 65 -17.43 8.50 -2.62
N ALA A 66 -17.79 9.01 -3.80
CA ALA A 66 -17.81 10.44 -4.07
C ALA A 66 -18.89 11.16 -3.25
N GLN A 67 -20.08 10.57 -3.16
CA GLN A 67 -21.19 11.10 -2.37
C GLN A 67 -20.86 11.22 -0.89
N SER A 68 -20.09 10.26 -0.33
CA SER A 68 -19.68 10.28 1.08
C SER A 68 -18.86 11.52 1.49
N VAL A 69 -18.30 12.23 0.51
CA VAL A 69 -17.53 13.47 0.73
C VAL A 69 -18.11 14.67 -0.04
N GLY A 70 -19.36 14.58 -0.48
CA GLY A 70 -20.07 15.66 -1.16
C GLY A 70 -19.52 16.01 -2.54
N LEU A 71 -18.93 15.05 -3.25
CA LEU A 71 -18.36 15.25 -4.59
C LEU A 71 -19.12 14.45 -5.66
N SER A 72 -19.03 14.87 -6.91
CA SER A 72 -19.32 14.00 -8.05
C SER A 72 -18.17 13.05 -8.31
N SER A 73 -18.45 11.90 -8.95
CA SER A 73 -17.42 10.89 -9.28
C SER A 73 -16.27 11.46 -10.13
N SER A 74 -16.61 12.32 -11.09
CA SER A 74 -15.62 13.01 -11.93
C SER A 74 -14.74 13.94 -11.09
N ARG A 75 -15.35 14.75 -10.21
CA ARG A 75 -14.60 15.67 -9.34
C ARG A 75 -13.72 14.92 -8.35
N LEU A 76 -14.22 13.83 -7.75
CA LEU A 76 -13.42 12.99 -6.88
C LEU A 76 -12.18 12.43 -7.58
N THR A 77 -12.33 11.84 -8.77
CA THR A 77 -11.19 11.24 -9.49
C THR A 77 -10.16 12.28 -9.88
N HIS A 78 -10.61 13.47 -10.30
CA HIS A 78 -9.71 14.57 -10.65
C HIS A 78 -8.95 15.08 -9.42
N LEU A 79 -9.68 15.44 -8.36
CA LEU A 79 -9.10 15.94 -7.10
C LEU A 79 -8.15 14.90 -6.47
N PHE A 80 -8.57 13.64 -6.41
CA PHE A 80 -7.72 12.58 -5.87
C PHE A 80 -6.38 12.48 -6.60
N ARG A 81 -6.40 12.50 -7.94
CA ARG A 81 -5.17 12.47 -8.73
C ARG A 81 -4.32 13.72 -8.56
N GLN A 82 -4.95 14.88 -8.44
CA GLN A 82 -4.27 16.16 -8.20
C GLN A 82 -3.54 16.15 -6.86
N GLU A 83 -4.20 15.69 -5.80
CA GLU A 83 -3.68 15.69 -4.42
C GLU A 83 -2.63 14.58 -4.17
N THR A 84 -2.88 13.37 -4.72
CA THR A 84 -2.05 12.18 -4.44
C THR A 84 -1.03 11.86 -5.54
N GLY A 85 -1.15 12.47 -6.70
CA GLY A 85 -0.33 12.15 -7.88
C GLY A 85 -0.70 10.84 -8.59
N VAL A 86 -1.59 10.00 -8.01
CA VAL A 86 -1.94 8.68 -8.54
C VAL A 86 -3.45 8.56 -8.79
N PRO A 87 -3.89 7.81 -9.83
CA PRO A 87 -5.30 7.52 -10.02
C PRO A 87 -5.88 6.71 -8.86
N LEU A 88 -7.12 7.03 -8.44
CA LEU A 88 -7.82 6.37 -7.33
C LEU A 88 -7.86 4.84 -7.46
N ARG A 89 -8.10 4.30 -8.66
CA ARG A 89 -8.07 2.84 -8.91
C ARG A 89 -6.69 2.24 -8.67
N ARG A 90 -5.62 2.94 -9.04
CA ARG A 90 -4.26 2.46 -8.80
C ARG A 90 -3.91 2.50 -7.31
N PHE A 91 -4.38 3.50 -6.59
CA PHE A 91 -4.27 3.56 -5.13
C PHE A 91 -4.95 2.35 -4.46
N LEU A 92 -6.18 1.99 -4.87
CA LEU A 92 -6.86 0.80 -4.37
C LEU A 92 -6.07 -0.49 -4.65
N LEU A 93 -5.49 -0.63 -5.85
CA LEU A 93 -4.65 -1.78 -6.17
C LEU A 93 -3.39 -1.85 -5.30
N HIS A 94 -2.77 -0.70 -4.98
CA HIS A 94 -1.67 -0.65 -4.01
C HIS A 94 -2.08 -1.16 -2.63
N LEU A 95 -3.25 -0.73 -2.13
CA LEU A 95 -3.76 -1.21 -0.84
C LEU A 95 -3.99 -2.74 -0.86
N LYS A 96 -4.56 -3.27 -1.94
CA LYS A 96 -4.76 -4.72 -2.10
C LYS A 96 -3.45 -5.49 -2.16
N ILE A 97 -2.45 -4.99 -2.87
CA ILE A 97 -1.12 -5.61 -2.89
C ILE A 97 -0.47 -5.56 -1.50
N ASN A 98 -0.55 -4.45 -0.79
CA ASN A 98 -0.02 -4.36 0.58
C ASN A 98 -0.72 -5.36 1.51
N ARG A 99 -2.04 -5.53 1.36
CA ARG A 99 -2.80 -6.55 2.10
C ARG A 99 -2.34 -7.96 1.71
N ALA A 100 -2.12 -8.24 0.42
CA ALA A 100 -1.58 -9.53 -0.01
C ALA A 100 -0.22 -9.82 0.61
N LEU A 101 0.68 -8.84 0.65
CA LEU A 101 1.98 -8.96 1.30
C LEU A 101 1.85 -9.22 2.80
N ALA A 102 0.91 -8.55 3.48
CA ALA A 102 0.65 -8.75 4.90
C ALA A 102 0.15 -10.17 5.23
N PHE A 103 -0.70 -10.74 4.38
CA PHE A 103 -1.19 -12.13 4.55
C PHE A 103 -0.24 -13.18 4.03
N TRP A 104 0.82 -12.77 3.33
CA TRP A 104 1.74 -13.72 2.77
C TRP A 104 2.47 -14.51 3.86
N LYS A 105 2.53 -15.81 3.70
CA LYS A 105 3.30 -16.75 4.53
C LYS A 105 3.78 -17.93 3.70
N PRO A 106 4.90 -18.58 4.05
CA PRO A 106 5.35 -19.78 3.36
C PRO A 106 4.24 -20.84 3.25
N GLY A 107 4.04 -21.38 2.06
CA GLY A 107 3.03 -22.41 1.79
C GLY A 107 1.62 -21.90 1.51
N ILE A 108 1.34 -20.59 1.60
CA ILE A 108 0.04 -20.06 1.16
C ILE A 108 -0.09 -20.16 -0.36
N SER A 109 -1.24 -20.64 -0.84
CA SER A 109 -1.51 -20.64 -2.27
C SER A 109 -1.79 -19.23 -2.79
N VAL A 110 -1.35 -18.93 -4.01
CA VAL A 110 -1.58 -17.62 -4.63
C VAL A 110 -3.08 -17.34 -4.83
N SER A 111 -3.88 -18.39 -5.05
CA SER A 111 -5.33 -18.29 -5.14
C SER A 111 -5.94 -17.80 -3.83
N ARG A 112 -5.56 -18.42 -2.69
CA ARG A 112 -6.01 -18.00 -1.37
C ARG A 112 -5.55 -16.57 -1.06
N LEU A 113 -4.30 -16.25 -1.38
CA LEU A 113 -3.77 -14.91 -1.20
C LEU A 113 -4.56 -13.86 -1.98
N ALA A 114 -4.97 -14.16 -3.21
CA ALA A 114 -5.81 -13.28 -4.01
C ALA A 114 -7.15 -12.99 -3.33
N THR A 115 -7.82 -14.03 -2.84
CA THR A 115 -9.11 -13.90 -2.13
C THR A 115 -8.97 -13.06 -0.87
N GLU A 116 -8.00 -13.39 -0.01
CA GLU A 116 -7.77 -12.67 1.27
C GLU A 116 -7.40 -11.19 1.05
N ALA A 117 -6.72 -10.89 -0.03
CA ALA A 117 -6.34 -9.52 -0.39
C ALA A 117 -7.44 -8.74 -1.13
N GLY A 118 -8.60 -9.35 -1.40
CA GLY A 118 -9.72 -8.72 -2.09
C GLY A 118 -9.51 -8.55 -3.59
N PHE A 119 -8.70 -9.42 -4.23
CA PHE A 119 -8.65 -9.52 -5.68
C PHE A 119 -9.78 -10.40 -6.20
N TYR A 120 -10.22 -10.12 -7.41
CA TYR A 120 -11.26 -10.91 -8.06
C TYR A 120 -10.83 -12.38 -8.29
N ASP A 121 -9.59 -12.57 -8.72
CA ASP A 121 -8.99 -13.88 -8.99
C ASP A 121 -7.46 -13.86 -8.87
N GLN A 122 -6.84 -15.03 -8.89
CA GLN A 122 -5.39 -15.19 -8.92
C GLN A 122 -4.72 -14.51 -10.12
N PRO A 123 -5.21 -14.65 -11.38
CA PRO A 123 -4.65 -13.94 -12.51
C PRO A 123 -4.64 -12.40 -12.34
N HIS A 124 -5.67 -11.83 -11.70
CA HIS A 124 -5.73 -10.40 -11.41
C HIS A 124 -4.63 -9.98 -10.42
N LEU A 125 -4.45 -10.71 -9.32
CA LEU A 125 -3.34 -10.47 -8.38
C LEU A 125 -1.99 -10.54 -9.09
N VAL A 126 -1.75 -11.60 -9.87
CA VAL A 126 -0.47 -11.81 -10.57
C VAL A 126 -0.18 -10.70 -11.59
N ARG A 127 -1.17 -10.30 -12.39
CA ARG A 127 -1.00 -9.16 -13.32
C ARG A 127 -0.70 -7.87 -12.59
N THR A 128 -1.47 -7.57 -11.52
CA THR A 128 -1.26 -6.35 -10.73
C THR A 128 0.12 -6.31 -10.07
N ALA A 129 0.57 -7.42 -9.51
CA ALA A 129 1.90 -7.51 -8.92
C ALA A 129 3.01 -7.31 -9.96
N ARG A 130 2.86 -7.91 -11.14
CA ARG A 130 3.81 -7.73 -12.25
C ARG A 130 3.85 -6.27 -12.70
N ASP A 131 2.69 -5.62 -12.85
CA ASP A 131 2.62 -4.21 -13.28
C ASP A 131 3.19 -3.23 -12.25
N MET A 132 3.25 -3.61 -10.97
CA MET A 132 3.75 -2.76 -9.89
C MET A 132 5.22 -2.98 -9.55
N PHE A 133 5.68 -4.23 -9.65
CA PHE A 133 7.01 -4.63 -9.17
C PHE A 133 7.90 -5.21 -10.26
N ASP A 134 7.41 -5.30 -11.50
CA ASP A 134 8.09 -5.92 -12.64
C ASP A 134 8.54 -7.37 -12.38
N ALA A 135 7.90 -8.04 -11.42
CA ALA A 135 8.21 -9.42 -11.05
C ALA A 135 6.99 -10.19 -10.55
N LEU A 136 7.08 -11.52 -10.66
CA LEU A 136 6.06 -12.41 -10.13
C LEU A 136 6.21 -12.54 -8.60
N PRO A 137 5.10 -12.58 -7.84
CA PRO A 137 5.12 -12.85 -6.42
C PRO A 137 5.92 -14.11 -6.06
N SER A 138 5.82 -15.17 -6.88
CA SER A 138 6.55 -16.42 -6.71
C SER A 138 8.08 -16.27 -6.81
N ALA A 139 8.58 -15.33 -7.62
CA ALA A 139 10.02 -15.10 -7.75
C ALA A 139 10.62 -14.50 -6.47
N TYR A 140 9.91 -13.59 -5.80
CA TYR A 140 10.34 -13.03 -4.52
C TYR A 140 10.27 -14.06 -3.39
N VAL A 141 9.24 -14.92 -3.42
CA VAL A 141 9.03 -15.98 -2.43
C VAL A 141 10.11 -17.04 -2.50
N ALA A 142 10.48 -17.48 -3.72
CA ALA A 142 11.49 -18.51 -3.93
C ALA A 142 12.90 -18.04 -3.54
N ALA A 143 13.17 -16.76 -3.63
CA ALA A 143 14.50 -16.20 -3.35
C ALA A 143 14.83 -16.05 -1.85
N GLY A 144 13.87 -16.25 -0.95
CA GLY A 144 14.08 -16.12 0.50
C GLY A 144 14.43 -14.71 0.98
N TRP A 145 14.38 -13.72 0.09
CA TRP A 145 14.79 -12.34 0.37
C TRP A 145 13.67 -11.46 0.91
N PHE A 146 12.46 -12.01 1.00
CA PHE A 146 11.29 -11.21 1.32
C PHE A 146 10.95 -11.32 2.80
N ASN A 147 11.47 -10.40 3.58
CA ASN A 147 10.96 -10.13 4.92
C ASN A 147 9.85 -9.08 4.81
N VAL A 148 8.60 -9.50 4.96
CA VAL A 148 7.47 -8.56 5.02
C VAL A 148 7.47 -7.93 6.41
N CYS A 149 7.82 -6.66 6.50
CA CYS A 149 7.58 -5.88 7.68
C CYS A 149 6.07 -5.68 7.88
N ARG A 150 5.53 -6.22 8.95
CA ARG A 150 4.11 -6.11 9.33
C ARG A 150 3.84 -4.93 10.24
N CYS A 151 4.62 -3.87 10.14
CA CYS A 151 4.49 -2.68 10.97
C CYS A 151 3.10 -2.06 10.81
N GLY A 152 2.40 -1.88 11.93
CA GLY A 152 1.09 -1.23 11.97
C GLY A 152 -0.11 -2.08 11.54
N LEU A 153 0.06 -3.40 11.40
CA LEU A 153 -1.05 -4.35 11.39
C LEU A 153 -1.17 -4.90 12.81
N ASP A 154 -2.23 -4.54 13.51
CA ASP A 154 -2.54 -5.10 14.81
C ASP A 154 -2.58 -6.63 14.70
N ASP A 155 -1.84 -7.33 15.55
CA ASP A 155 -1.83 -8.81 15.62
C ASP A 155 -3.25 -9.39 15.78
N GLN A 156 -4.19 -8.60 16.31
CA GLN A 156 -5.60 -8.93 16.44
C GLN A 156 -6.30 -9.10 15.09
N ALA A 157 -5.98 -8.26 14.11
CA ALA A 157 -6.54 -8.37 12.76
C ALA A 157 -6.02 -9.62 12.00
N LEU A 158 -4.87 -10.16 12.42
CA LEU A 158 -4.28 -11.36 11.84
C LEU A 158 -4.76 -12.65 12.53
N SER A 159 -5.18 -12.59 13.79
CA SER A 159 -5.65 -13.75 14.56
C SER A 159 -7.07 -14.18 14.16
N ASP A 160 -7.94 -13.26 13.75
CA ASP A 160 -9.30 -13.54 13.33
C ASP A 160 -9.39 -14.31 11.99
N PHE A 161 -8.29 -14.35 11.22
CA PHE A 161 -8.20 -15.08 9.94
C PHE A 161 -7.54 -16.46 10.06
N SER A 162 -7.23 -16.92 11.26
CA SER A 162 -6.62 -18.24 11.49
C SER A 162 -7.64 -19.34 11.81
N ARG A 163 -8.93 -19.06 11.75
CA ARG A 163 -10.03 -20.03 11.97
C ARG A 163 -10.69 -20.47 10.68
#